data_6c48fb8b1e445157a01cc7c981724935
#
_entry.id   6c48fb8b1e445157a01cc7c981724935
#
_cell.length_a   1.000
_cell.length_b   1.000
_cell.length_c   1.000
_cell.angle_alpha   90.00
_cell.angle_beta   90.00
_cell.angle_gamma   90.00
#
_symmetry.space_group_name_H-M   'P 1'
#
loop_
_entity.id
_entity.type
_entity.pdbx_description
1 polymer ?
#
loop_
_entity_poly.entity_id
_entity_poly.type
_entity_poly.pdbx_seq_one_letter_code
_entity_poly.pdbx_strand_id
1 'polypeptide(L)'
;PSLRAVFPDLPQRFGSCAEDGVLGPIVGIIGSLQAQMTLAVITKQLSSPLGQLVTYDAIGNRFGGFRFDGVEEPDAPLEFISPSQITSDDFVIDLREAVEADLVTADAHRLGIDQITAELPLSGVGRVVLCCRSGQRAWTAAEKLAGFWSGSISLIAAGDPDFIRKRG
;
A
#
# COMPACT_ATOMS: atom_id res chain seq x y z
N PRO A 1 0.95 -0.31 -17.39
CA PRO A 1 0.07 -0.61 -16.25
C PRO A 1 0.88 -0.84 -14.98
N SER A 2 0.26 -0.56 -13.83
CA SER A 2 0.85 -0.78 -12.51
C SER A 2 0.65 -2.24 -12.05
N LEU A 3 1.31 -2.62 -10.93
CA LEU A 3 1.08 -3.91 -10.30
C LEU A 3 -0.40 -4.10 -9.87
N ARG A 4 -1.12 -3.01 -9.62
CA ARG A 4 -2.54 -3.02 -9.29
C ARG A 4 -3.44 -3.46 -10.43
N ALA A 5 -3.03 -3.30 -11.68
CA ALA A 5 -3.75 -3.85 -12.82
C ALA A 5 -3.80 -5.39 -12.78
N VAL A 6 -2.84 -6.02 -12.10
CA VAL A 6 -2.79 -7.48 -11.93
C VAL A 6 -3.34 -7.92 -10.57
N PHE A 7 -3.07 -7.13 -9.53
CA PHE A 7 -3.51 -7.39 -8.16
C PHE A 7 -4.24 -6.14 -7.63
N PRO A 8 -5.52 -5.95 -8.00
CA PRO A 8 -6.29 -4.75 -7.64
C PRO A 8 -6.49 -4.62 -6.12
N ASP A 9 -6.62 -5.74 -5.43
CA ASP A 9 -6.86 -5.78 -4.00
C ASP A 9 -5.58 -6.02 -3.20
N LEU A 10 -5.50 -5.44 -2.00
CA LEU A 10 -4.44 -5.80 -1.06
C LEU A 10 -4.70 -7.20 -0.48
N PRO A 11 -3.63 -7.99 -0.23
CA PRO A 11 -3.80 -9.29 0.42
C PRO A 11 -4.41 -9.09 1.81
N GLN A 12 -5.41 -9.92 2.14
CA GLN A 12 -6.13 -9.86 3.42
C GLN A 12 -5.22 -10.12 4.63
N ARG A 13 -4.10 -10.81 4.43
CA ARG A 13 -3.09 -11.08 5.44
C ARG A 13 -1.72 -10.70 4.90
N PHE A 14 -1.00 -9.88 5.64
CA PHE A 14 0.44 -9.75 5.49
C PHE A 14 1.08 -10.76 6.44
N GLY A 15 1.69 -11.80 5.86
CA GLY A 15 2.54 -12.71 6.59
C GLY A 15 3.82 -12.03 7.12
N SER A 16 4.61 -12.77 7.84
CA SER A 16 5.98 -12.37 8.17
C SER A 16 6.97 -13.34 7.53
N CYS A 17 8.19 -12.89 7.28
CA CYS A 17 9.22 -13.76 6.70
C CYS A 17 9.45 -15.05 7.52
N ALA A 18 9.22 -14.99 8.83
CA ALA A 18 9.35 -16.14 9.71
C ALA A 18 8.16 -17.11 9.59
N GLU A 19 6.94 -16.59 9.46
CA GLU A 19 5.72 -17.40 9.30
C GLU A 19 5.64 -18.02 7.90
N ASP A 20 6.02 -17.25 6.88
CA ASP A 20 5.98 -17.68 5.47
C ASP A 20 7.24 -18.51 5.08
N GLY A 21 8.22 -18.60 5.96
CA GLY A 21 9.43 -19.40 5.72
C GLY A 21 10.34 -18.80 4.63
N VAL A 22 10.45 -17.47 4.55
CA VAL A 22 11.25 -16.79 3.53
C VAL A 22 12.74 -16.97 3.81
N LEU A 23 13.45 -17.57 2.86
CA LEU A 23 14.89 -17.83 2.95
C LEU A 23 15.72 -16.70 2.32
N GLY A 24 16.84 -16.33 2.99
CA GLY A 24 17.74 -15.27 2.52
C GLY A 24 18.20 -15.42 1.06
N PRO A 25 18.60 -16.61 0.57
CA PRO A 25 18.95 -16.79 -0.84
C PRO A 25 17.87 -16.39 -1.83
N ILE A 26 16.59 -16.65 -1.51
CA ILE A 26 15.46 -16.27 -2.37
C ILE A 26 15.31 -14.75 -2.44
N VAL A 27 15.44 -14.09 -1.29
CA VAL A 27 15.45 -12.61 -1.24
C VAL A 27 16.56 -12.04 -2.10
N GLY A 28 17.77 -12.65 -2.05
CA GLY A 28 18.92 -12.26 -2.87
C GLY A 28 18.65 -12.41 -4.37
N ILE A 29 18.07 -13.54 -4.80
CA ILE A 29 17.72 -13.79 -6.21
C ILE A 29 16.71 -12.75 -6.70
N ILE A 30 15.61 -12.56 -5.98
CA ILE A 30 14.56 -11.61 -6.36
C ILE A 30 15.08 -10.17 -6.33
N GLY A 31 15.85 -9.79 -5.30
CA GLY A 31 16.45 -8.45 -5.21
C GLY A 31 17.41 -8.15 -6.37
N SER A 32 18.26 -9.11 -6.75
CA SER A 32 19.15 -8.97 -7.89
C SER A 32 18.41 -8.87 -9.22
N LEU A 33 17.32 -9.62 -9.38
CA LEU A 33 16.45 -9.56 -10.54
C LEU A 33 15.76 -8.20 -10.65
N GLN A 34 15.21 -7.68 -9.55
CA GLN A 34 14.62 -6.35 -9.50
C GLN A 34 15.62 -5.25 -9.87
N ALA A 35 16.85 -5.33 -9.34
CA ALA A 35 17.91 -4.40 -9.68
C ALA A 35 18.24 -4.46 -11.19
N GLN A 36 18.35 -5.64 -11.77
CA GLN A 36 18.60 -5.82 -13.20
C GLN A 36 17.47 -5.25 -14.05
N MET A 37 16.21 -5.50 -13.68
CA MET A 37 15.04 -4.93 -14.38
C MET A 37 15.02 -3.40 -14.30
N THR A 38 15.37 -2.83 -13.14
CA THR A 38 15.49 -1.38 -12.96
C THR A 38 16.57 -0.78 -13.86
N LEU A 39 17.76 -1.41 -13.91
CA LEU A 39 18.83 -0.99 -14.81
C LEU A 39 18.41 -1.06 -16.28
N ALA A 40 17.68 -2.11 -16.68
CA ALA A 40 17.18 -2.24 -18.04
C ALA A 40 16.24 -1.08 -18.43
N VAL A 41 15.38 -0.61 -17.51
CA VAL A 41 14.54 0.56 -17.73
C VAL A 41 15.38 1.84 -17.86
N ILE A 42 16.30 2.08 -16.90
CA ILE A 42 17.13 3.29 -16.88
C ILE A 42 18.01 3.39 -18.14
N THR A 43 18.61 2.27 -18.52
CA THR A 43 19.50 2.19 -19.71
C THR A 43 18.76 2.03 -21.02
N LYS A 44 17.42 2.01 -21.00
CA LYS A 44 16.55 1.90 -22.18
C LYS A 44 16.91 0.69 -23.06
N GLN A 45 17.10 -0.47 -22.46
CA GLN A 45 17.38 -1.70 -23.19
C GLN A 45 16.23 -2.03 -24.17
N LEU A 46 16.56 -2.70 -25.29
CA LEU A 46 15.60 -3.03 -26.34
C LEU A 46 14.39 -3.85 -25.83
N SER A 47 14.62 -4.75 -24.88
CA SER A 47 13.56 -5.50 -24.20
C SER A 47 13.23 -4.83 -22.86
N SER A 48 12.18 -4.00 -22.85
CA SER A 48 11.72 -3.35 -21.62
C SER A 48 11.07 -4.36 -20.68
N PRO A 49 11.44 -4.39 -19.39
CA PRO A 49 10.76 -5.21 -18.39
C PRO A 49 9.45 -4.58 -17.87
N LEU A 50 9.08 -3.38 -18.32
CA LEU A 50 7.79 -2.78 -17.96
C LEU A 50 6.63 -3.65 -18.44
N GLY A 51 5.61 -3.81 -17.62
CA GLY A 51 4.49 -4.70 -17.89
C GLY A 51 4.85 -6.20 -17.85
N GLN A 52 5.96 -6.57 -17.20
CA GLN A 52 6.37 -7.96 -17.00
C GLN A 52 6.36 -8.31 -15.51
N LEU A 53 5.68 -9.40 -15.15
CA LEU A 53 5.80 -10.03 -13.85
C LEU A 53 6.69 -11.27 -13.98
N VAL A 54 7.68 -11.37 -13.10
CA VAL A 54 8.58 -12.53 -13.03
C VAL A 54 8.36 -13.23 -11.70
N THR A 55 8.28 -14.56 -11.73
CA THR A 55 8.17 -15.42 -10.55
C THR A 55 9.34 -16.37 -10.48
N TYR A 56 9.68 -16.77 -9.25
CA TYR A 56 10.68 -17.79 -9.00
C TYR A 56 10.13 -18.84 -8.03
N ASP A 57 10.00 -20.08 -8.51
CA ASP A 57 9.67 -21.25 -7.71
C ASP A 57 10.97 -21.78 -7.08
N ALA A 58 11.14 -21.52 -5.78
CA ALA A 58 12.35 -21.89 -5.05
C ALA A 58 12.48 -23.41 -4.83
N ILE A 59 11.38 -24.15 -4.78
CA ILE A 59 11.40 -25.61 -4.59
C ILE A 59 11.78 -26.30 -5.90
N GLY A 60 11.11 -25.92 -6.99
CA GLY A 60 11.37 -26.46 -8.32
C GLY A 60 12.57 -25.81 -9.03
N ASN A 61 13.18 -24.78 -8.44
CA ASN A 61 14.28 -23.99 -9.00
C ASN A 61 13.97 -23.49 -10.42
N ARG A 62 12.78 -22.90 -10.63
CA ARG A 62 12.28 -22.49 -11.94
C ARG A 62 11.84 -21.05 -11.94
N PHE A 63 12.21 -20.35 -13.00
CA PHE A 63 11.64 -19.05 -13.32
C PHE A 63 10.38 -19.19 -14.15
N GLY A 64 9.42 -18.32 -13.90
CA GLY A 64 8.16 -18.17 -14.65
C GLY A 64 7.79 -16.71 -14.74
N GLY A 65 6.60 -16.46 -15.26
CA GLY A 65 6.07 -15.10 -15.34
C GLY A 65 5.17 -14.92 -16.56
N PHE A 66 4.66 -13.70 -16.70
CA PHE A 66 3.79 -13.30 -17.80
C PHE A 66 3.91 -11.80 -18.08
N ARG A 67 3.39 -11.37 -19.21
CA ARG A 67 3.26 -9.94 -19.54
C ARG A 67 1.84 -9.47 -19.27
N PHE A 68 1.74 -8.22 -18.78
CA PHE A 68 0.47 -7.55 -18.46
C PHE A 68 0.41 -6.10 -19.01
N ASP A 69 1.22 -5.80 -19.99
CA ASP A 69 1.32 -4.49 -20.65
C ASP A 69 0.04 -4.05 -21.37
N GLY A 70 -0.89 -4.97 -21.64
CA GLY A 70 -2.20 -4.68 -22.23
C GLY A 70 -3.37 -4.66 -21.24
N VAL A 71 -3.11 -4.76 -19.93
CA VAL A 71 -4.16 -4.77 -18.90
C VAL A 71 -4.54 -3.33 -18.55
N GLU A 72 -5.84 -3.06 -18.40
CA GLU A 72 -6.36 -1.76 -17.98
C GLU A 72 -6.08 -1.54 -16.49
N GLU A 73 -5.78 -0.29 -16.12
CA GLU A 73 -5.69 0.10 -14.72
C GLU A 73 -7.07 0.05 -14.06
N PRO A 74 -7.17 -0.33 -12.77
CA PRO A 74 -8.45 -0.30 -12.07
C PRO A 74 -8.97 1.14 -11.99
N ASP A 75 -10.29 1.29 -12.13
CA ASP A 75 -10.97 2.57 -11.96
C ASP A 75 -10.79 3.10 -10.54
N ALA A 76 -10.46 4.40 -10.42
CA ALA A 76 -10.29 5.11 -9.16
C ALA A 76 -9.49 4.31 -8.08
N PRO A 77 -8.21 3.96 -8.35
CA PRO A 77 -7.42 3.22 -7.38
C PRO A 77 -7.25 4.02 -6.11
N LEU A 78 -7.37 3.35 -4.94
CA LEU A 78 -7.05 3.96 -3.65
C LEU A 78 -5.57 4.42 -3.67
N GLU A 79 -5.34 5.71 -3.45
CA GLU A 79 -4.00 6.30 -3.51
C GLU A 79 -3.34 6.31 -2.14
N PHE A 80 -2.07 5.88 -2.07
CA PHE A 80 -1.24 6.08 -0.90
C PHE A 80 -0.49 7.41 -1.00
N ILE A 81 -0.65 8.24 0.02
CA ILE A 81 -0.01 9.55 0.12
C ILE A 81 0.97 9.62 1.29
N SER A 82 1.89 10.59 1.26
CA SER A 82 2.74 10.94 2.40
C SER A 82 1.95 11.74 3.45
N PRO A 83 2.28 11.64 4.76
CA PRO A 83 1.71 12.53 5.78
C PRO A 83 1.85 14.03 5.46
N SER A 84 2.91 14.42 4.74
CA SER A 84 3.13 15.81 4.31
C SER A 84 2.14 16.31 3.25
N GLN A 85 1.34 15.45 2.67
CA GLN A 85 0.30 15.78 1.67
C GLN A 85 -1.10 15.95 2.29
N ILE A 86 -1.21 15.81 3.62
CA ILE A 86 -2.42 16.15 4.37
C ILE A 86 -2.57 17.67 4.36
N THR A 87 -3.80 18.13 4.12
CA THR A 87 -4.18 19.55 4.13
C THR A 87 -5.19 19.82 5.25
N SER A 88 -5.43 21.10 5.56
CA SER A 88 -6.42 21.51 6.57
C SER A 88 -7.87 21.14 6.20
N ASP A 89 -8.12 20.88 4.92
CA ASP A 89 -9.48 20.57 4.42
C ASP A 89 -9.78 19.07 4.44
N ASP A 90 -8.79 18.25 4.83
CA ASP A 90 -8.93 16.79 4.90
C ASP A 90 -9.57 16.36 6.22
N PHE A 91 -10.46 15.39 6.15
CA PHE A 91 -10.93 14.68 7.33
C PHE A 91 -10.00 13.47 7.59
N VAL A 92 -9.13 13.60 8.59
CA VAL A 92 -8.09 12.60 8.86
C VAL A 92 -8.55 11.61 9.92
N ILE A 93 -8.50 10.32 9.61
CA ILE A 93 -8.78 9.23 10.55
C ILE A 93 -7.51 8.41 10.76
N ASP A 94 -7.06 8.33 12.00
CA ASP A 94 -5.94 7.51 12.41
C ASP A 94 -6.45 6.21 13.05
N LEU A 95 -6.22 5.09 12.36
CA LEU A 95 -6.65 3.76 12.76
C LEU A 95 -5.63 3.05 13.66
N ARG A 96 -4.55 3.73 14.04
CA ARG A 96 -3.58 3.20 15.00
C ARG A 96 -4.09 3.43 16.41
N GLU A 97 -3.81 2.51 17.30
CA GLU A 97 -4.08 2.69 18.73
C GLU A 97 -3.10 3.69 19.35
N ALA A 98 -3.49 4.29 20.49
CA ALA A 98 -2.63 5.24 21.20
C ALA A 98 -1.29 4.64 21.65
N VAL A 99 -1.28 3.33 21.92
CA VAL A 99 -0.07 2.58 22.27
C VAL A 99 0.85 2.31 21.08
N GLU A 100 0.34 2.42 19.84
CA GLU A 100 1.13 2.18 18.63
C GLU A 100 1.92 3.44 18.22
N ALA A 101 1.29 4.61 18.29
CA ALA A 101 1.91 5.88 17.91
C ALA A 101 1.04 7.08 18.28
N ASP A 102 1.66 8.27 18.32
CA ASP A 102 0.93 9.53 18.33
C ASP A 102 0.11 9.71 17.04
N LEU A 103 -0.90 10.57 17.08
CA LEU A 103 -1.73 10.90 15.91
C LEU A 103 -0.86 11.37 14.74
N VAL A 104 -1.25 11.00 13.52
CA VAL A 104 -0.55 11.41 12.29
C VAL A 104 -0.55 12.92 12.09
N THR A 105 -1.61 13.61 12.53
CA THR A 105 -1.72 15.07 12.68
C THR A 105 -2.47 15.39 13.95
N ALA A 106 -2.31 16.63 14.48
CA ALA A 106 -2.97 17.04 15.72
C ALA A 106 -4.50 16.97 15.64
N ASP A 107 -5.06 17.23 14.46
CA ASP A 107 -6.52 17.25 14.22
C ASP A 107 -7.06 15.90 13.74
N ALA A 108 -6.25 14.85 13.71
CA ALA A 108 -6.71 13.52 13.29
C ALA A 108 -7.66 12.90 14.33
N HIS A 109 -8.68 12.23 13.85
CA HIS A 109 -9.63 11.48 14.67
C HIS A 109 -9.13 10.04 14.85
N ARG A 110 -8.94 9.59 16.09
CA ARG A 110 -8.57 8.20 16.37
C ARG A 110 -9.83 7.33 16.39
N LEU A 111 -9.96 6.44 15.43
CA LEU A 111 -11.13 5.55 15.29
C LEU A 111 -10.69 4.12 14.98
N GLY A 112 -11.49 3.15 15.40
CA GLY A 112 -11.39 1.77 14.92
C GLY A 112 -12.11 1.56 13.58
N ILE A 113 -11.82 0.48 12.87
CA ILE A 113 -12.50 0.15 11.59
C ILE A 113 -14.01 -0.04 11.80
N ASP A 114 -14.42 -0.58 12.94
CA ASP A 114 -15.82 -0.76 13.34
C ASP A 114 -16.58 0.56 13.45
N GLN A 115 -15.90 1.64 13.82
CA GLN A 115 -16.45 2.99 13.96
C GLN A 115 -16.58 3.75 12.62
N ILE A 116 -16.09 3.19 11.52
CA ILE A 116 -16.31 3.73 10.17
C ILE A 116 -17.76 3.39 9.76
N THR A 117 -18.65 4.33 9.97
CA THR A 117 -20.09 4.18 9.70
C THR A 117 -20.63 5.40 8.95
N ALA A 118 -21.85 5.30 8.42
CA ALA A 118 -22.52 6.40 7.74
C ALA A 118 -22.84 7.61 8.66
N GLU A 119 -22.65 7.46 9.96
CA GLU A 119 -22.84 8.53 10.96
C GLU A 119 -21.63 9.47 11.09
N LEU A 120 -20.52 9.18 10.41
CA LEU A 120 -19.37 10.07 10.40
C LEU A 120 -19.74 11.45 9.85
N PRO A 121 -19.22 12.55 10.43
CA PRO A 121 -19.57 13.91 10.05
C PRO A 121 -18.86 14.34 8.75
N LEU A 122 -19.12 13.64 7.65
CA LEU A 122 -18.46 13.83 6.36
C LEU A 122 -19.23 14.81 5.42
N SER A 123 -20.24 15.51 5.92
CA SER A 123 -20.97 16.51 5.12
C SER A 123 -20.04 17.67 4.77
N GLY A 124 -19.85 17.93 3.47
CA GLY A 124 -18.96 18.99 2.98
C GLY A 124 -17.48 18.64 2.96
N VAL A 125 -17.10 17.42 3.39
CA VAL A 125 -15.72 16.94 3.32
C VAL A 125 -15.40 16.54 1.87
N GLY A 126 -14.31 17.07 1.32
CA GLY A 126 -13.86 16.75 -0.04
C GLY A 126 -13.02 15.49 -0.09
N ARG A 127 -12.15 15.28 0.93
CA ARG A 127 -11.27 14.12 1.02
C ARG A 127 -11.16 13.57 2.44
N VAL A 128 -11.26 12.25 2.57
CA VAL A 128 -10.92 11.51 3.80
C VAL A 128 -9.54 10.87 3.66
N VAL A 129 -8.69 11.06 4.66
CA VAL A 129 -7.37 10.42 4.72
C VAL A 129 -7.37 9.39 5.84
N LEU A 130 -7.12 8.14 5.49
CA LEU A 130 -7.10 7.00 6.41
C LEU A 130 -5.65 6.58 6.68
N CYS A 131 -5.23 6.64 7.94
CA CYS A 131 -3.86 6.32 8.35
C CYS A 131 -3.81 5.04 9.18
N CYS A 132 -2.86 4.15 8.86
CA CYS A 132 -2.46 3.08 9.77
C CYS A 132 -0.97 2.73 9.59
N ARG A 133 -0.45 1.76 10.34
CA ARG A 133 0.97 1.41 10.28
C ARG A 133 1.40 0.85 8.92
N SER A 134 0.68 -0.14 8.38
CA SER A 134 1.06 -0.89 7.16
C SER A 134 0.24 -0.55 5.92
N GLY A 135 -0.82 0.27 6.04
CA GLY A 135 -1.78 0.51 4.97
C GLY A 135 -2.96 -0.46 4.93
N GLN A 136 -2.86 -1.63 5.56
CA GLN A 136 -3.90 -2.66 5.50
C GLN A 136 -5.22 -2.24 6.17
N ARG A 137 -5.16 -1.78 7.43
CA ARG A 137 -6.35 -1.26 8.13
C ARG A 137 -6.96 -0.08 7.39
N ALA A 138 -6.11 0.80 6.84
CA ALA A 138 -6.55 1.95 6.04
C ALA A 138 -7.27 1.51 4.77
N TRP A 139 -6.77 0.46 4.11
CA TRP A 139 -7.42 -0.12 2.94
C TRP A 139 -8.80 -0.69 3.27
N THR A 140 -8.89 -1.56 4.27
CA THR A 140 -10.17 -2.15 4.70
C THR A 140 -11.18 -1.08 5.13
N ALA A 141 -10.71 -0.03 5.82
CA ALA A 141 -11.56 1.11 6.20
C ALA A 141 -12.03 1.90 4.98
N ALA A 142 -11.17 2.06 3.95
CA ALA A 142 -11.53 2.73 2.71
C ALA A 142 -12.60 1.97 1.91
N GLU A 143 -12.47 0.65 1.79
CA GLU A 143 -13.50 -0.19 1.15
C GLU A 143 -14.85 -0.06 1.87
N LYS A 144 -14.83 -0.08 3.21
CA LYS A 144 -16.03 0.12 4.02
C LYS A 144 -16.64 1.51 3.82
N LEU A 145 -15.81 2.56 3.83
CA LEU A 145 -16.22 3.95 3.63
C LEU A 145 -16.83 4.16 2.24
N ALA A 146 -16.21 3.63 1.20
CA ALA A 146 -16.69 3.72 -0.18
C ALA A 146 -18.07 3.09 -0.38
N GLY A 147 -18.50 2.20 0.50
CA GLY A 147 -19.83 1.60 0.48
C GLY A 147 -20.98 2.59 0.79
N PHE A 148 -20.69 3.74 1.42
CA PHE A 148 -21.71 4.72 1.81
C PHE A 148 -21.30 6.19 1.59
N TRP A 149 -20.06 6.45 1.17
CA TRP A 149 -19.56 7.81 0.90
C TRP A 149 -18.78 7.85 -0.43
N SER A 150 -19.04 8.86 -1.25
CA SER A 150 -18.52 8.96 -2.63
C SER A 150 -17.42 10.00 -2.81
N GLY A 151 -16.91 10.60 -1.74
CA GLY A 151 -15.80 11.56 -1.80
C GLY A 151 -14.44 10.90 -2.05
N SER A 152 -13.41 11.72 -2.17
CA SER A 152 -12.04 11.25 -2.41
C SER A 152 -11.46 10.56 -1.17
N ILE A 153 -10.86 9.39 -1.31
CA ILE A 153 -10.22 8.65 -0.23
C ILE A 153 -8.73 8.50 -0.53
N SER A 154 -7.89 8.88 0.41
CA SER A 154 -6.43 8.63 0.35
C SER A 154 -5.97 7.85 1.58
N LEU A 155 -4.89 7.09 1.41
CA LEU A 155 -4.36 6.19 2.43
C LEU A 155 -2.97 6.61 2.87
N ILE A 156 -2.62 6.34 4.12
CA ILE A 156 -1.26 6.50 4.66
C ILE A 156 -0.83 5.20 5.33
N ALA A 157 0.31 4.67 4.89
CA ALA A 157 1.06 3.64 5.57
C ALA A 157 2.20 4.33 6.35
N ALA A 158 1.97 4.66 7.62
CA ALA A 158 2.88 5.49 8.41
C ALA A 158 4.19 4.78 8.81
N GLY A 159 4.26 3.46 8.65
CA GLY A 159 5.42 2.67 9.05
C GLY A 159 5.49 2.44 10.57
N ASP A 160 6.64 1.94 11.00
CA ASP A 160 6.98 1.76 12.41
C ASP A 160 7.76 2.99 12.90
N PRO A 161 7.25 3.74 13.89
CA PRO A 161 7.92 4.92 14.41
C PRO A 161 9.31 4.61 14.99
N ASP A 162 9.52 3.42 15.54
CA ASP A 162 10.81 3.02 16.10
C ASP A 162 11.85 2.71 15.01
N PHE A 163 11.42 2.31 13.82
CA PHE A 163 12.32 2.06 12.70
C PHE A 163 12.91 3.38 12.15
N ILE A 164 12.14 4.44 12.17
CA ILE A 164 12.57 5.78 11.71
C ILE A 164 13.53 6.40 12.72
N ARG A 165 13.27 6.27 14.04
CA ARG A 165 14.13 6.81 15.11
C ARG A 165 15.51 6.15 15.20
N LYS A 166 15.66 4.90 14.78
CA LYS A 166 16.95 4.18 14.84
C LYS A 166 17.90 4.51 13.69
N ARG A 167 17.49 5.31 12.71
CA ARG A 167 18.31 5.69 11.53
C ARG A 167 18.69 7.19 11.47
N GLY A 168 18.26 8.00 12.42
CA GLY A 168 18.70 9.38 12.62
C GLY A 168 19.72 9.45 13.74
#